data_0f2479c4b77758970f2abc93ad0379b3
#
_entry.id   0f2479c4b77758970f2abc93ad0379b3
#
_cell.length_a   1.000
_cell.length_b   1.000
_cell.length_c   1.000
_cell.angle_alpha   90.00
_cell.angle_beta   90.00
_cell.angle_gamma   90.00
#
_symmetry.space_group_name_H-M   'P 1'
#
loop_
_entity.id
_entity.type
_entity.pdbx_description
1 polymer ?
#
loop_
_entity_poly.entity_id
_entity_poly.type
_entity_poly.pdbx_seq_one_letter_code
_entity_poly.pdbx_strand_id
1 'polypeptide(L)'
;MKNVTGYDLVKLFAGSWGTLGILTEVSFKVLPKPETEATIVIHGLDDQLALDAMIDATATPFDVSGLSHFPKQKETMIRVEGFENSVKYRVERLMEIVKKYGEINTLDADKSMQVWRNISLLSSLKSNNDDLWRLSVKPTASTQIVHETKFNDYFYDWGGGLIWG
;
A
#
# COMPACT_ATOMS: atom_id res chain seq x y z
N MET A 1 17.91 10.77 -17.88
CA MET A 1 18.82 10.35 -18.96
C MET A 1 17.96 9.71 -20.04
N LYS A 2 18.12 10.11 -21.29
CA LYS A 2 17.29 9.62 -22.42
C LYS A 2 18.20 8.80 -23.34
N ASN A 3 17.86 7.55 -23.59
CA ASN A 3 18.52 6.71 -24.58
C ASN A 3 17.65 6.64 -25.84
N VAL A 4 18.07 7.22 -26.95
CA VAL A 4 17.29 7.31 -28.21
C VAL A 4 17.81 6.36 -29.27
N THR A 5 19.09 6.00 -29.19
CA THR A 5 19.78 5.11 -30.15
C THR A 5 20.69 4.16 -29.38
N GLY A 6 20.45 2.88 -29.46
CA GLY A 6 21.23 1.84 -28.83
C GLY A 6 20.43 0.98 -27.85
N TYR A 7 21.10 0.05 -27.21
CA TYR A 7 20.50 -0.85 -26.23
C TYR A 7 20.22 -0.10 -24.93
N ASP A 8 19.03 -0.35 -24.32
CA ASP A 8 18.69 0.17 -23.00
C ASP A 8 19.40 -0.69 -21.92
N LEU A 9 20.67 -0.39 -21.71
CA LEU A 9 21.51 -1.11 -20.76
C LEU A 9 20.97 -1.00 -19.32
N VAL A 10 20.30 0.11 -18.98
CA VAL A 10 19.74 0.31 -17.65
C VAL A 10 18.67 -0.75 -17.34
N LYS A 11 17.75 -1.00 -18.28
CA LYS A 11 16.75 -2.06 -18.14
C LYS A 11 17.34 -3.46 -18.21
N LEU A 12 18.38 -3.66 -19.02
CA LEU A 12 19.05 -4.95 -19.15
C LEU A 12 19.76 -5.35 -17.85
N PHE A 13 20.43 -4.40 -17.19
CA PHE A 13 21.15 -4.65 -15.94
C PHE A 13 20.23 -4.73 -14.72
N ALA A 14 19.10 -4.01 -14.73
CA ALA A 14 18.13 -4.06 -13.66
C ALA A 14 17.56 -5.48 -13.52
N GLY A 15 17.78 -6.11 -12.36
CA GLY A 15 17.33 -7.48 -12.10
C GLY A 15 18.23 -8.59 -12.68
N SER A 16 19.44 -8.28 -13.18
CA SER A 16 20.39 -9.28 -13.71
C SER A 16 21.10 -10.10 -12.64
N TRP A 17 20.91 -9.83 -11.37
CA TRP A 17 21.52 -10.55 -10.24
C TRP A 17 23.04 -10.61 -10.29
N GLY A 18 23.68 -9.60 -10.87
CA GLY A 18 25.13 -9.55 -11.04
C GLY A 18 25.71 -10.42 -12.16
N THR A 19 24.85 -11.11 -12.94
CA THR A 19 25.31 -12.01 -14.02
C THR A 19 25.89 -11.28 -15.22
N LEU A 20 25.50 -10.02 -15.45
CA LEU A 20 25.95 -9.20 -16.59
C LEU A 20 27.08 -8.23 -16.22
N GLY A 21 27.28 -7.95 -14.95
CA GLY A 21 28.29 -7.03 -14.46
C GLY A 21 28.01 -6.52 -13.06
N ILE A 22 28.94 -5.75 -12.52
CA ILE A 22 28.83 -5.12 -11.20
C ILE A 22 28.55 -3.64 -11.40
N LEU A 23 27.50 -3.15 -10.75
CA LEU A 23 27.16 -1.73 -10.72
C LEU A 23 27.95 -1.07 -9.58
N THR A 24 28.78 -0.10 -9.90
CA THR A 24 29.55 0.66 -8.90
C THR A 24 28.91 1.97 -8.51
N GLU A 25 28.10 2.55 -9.41
CA GLU A 25 27.39 3.81 -9.18
C GLU A 25 26.09 3.85 -9.99
N VAL A 26 25.04 4.38 -9.41
CA VAL A 26 23.75 4.57 -10.07
C VAL A 26 23.18 5.96 -9.76
N SER A 27 22.52 6.57 -10.75
CA SER A 27 21.81 7.83 -10.59
C SER A 27 20.31 7.60 -10.74
N PHE A 28 19.54 7.93 -9.71
CA PHE A 28 18.09 7.80 -9.73
C PHE A 28 17.40 9.16 -9.87
N LYS A 29 16.39 9.23 -10.72
CA LYS A 29 15.41 10.30 -10.65
C LYS A 29 14.34 9.89 -9.62
N VAL A 30 14.25 10.65 -8.54
CA VAL A 30 13.26 10.42 -7.47
C VAL A 30 12.16 11.47 -7.53
N LEU A 31 11.00 11.12 -6.96
CA LEU A 31 9.95 12.10 -6.71
C LEU A 31 10.34 12.95 -5.49
N PRO A 32 9.90 14.23 -5.43
CA PRO A 32 10.05 15.06 -4.24
C PRO A 32 9.42 14.38 -3.02
N LYS A 33 10.05 14.52 -1.86
CA LYS A 33 9.45 14.06 -0.60
C LYS A 33 8.15 14.85 -0.36
N PRO A 34 7.03 14.19 -0.03
CA PRO A 34 5.80 14.87 0.37
C PRO A 34 6.05 15.78 1.57
N GLU A 35 5.36 16.92 1.62
CA GLU A 35 5.41 17.87 2.73
C GLU A 35 4.75 17.27 3.98
N THR A 36 3.61 16.61 3.76
CA THR A 36 2.84 15.94 4.82
C THR A 36 2.09 14.73 4.28
N GLU A 37 1.52 13.95 5.19
CA GLU A 37 0.62 12.85 4.90
C GLU A 37 -0.49 12.76 5.94
N ALA A 38 -1.57 12.07 5.61
CA ALA A 38 -2.61 11.68 6.54
C ALA A 38 -3.19 10.32 6.15
N THR A 39 -3.68 9.57 7.13
CA THR A 39 -4.32 8.28 6.90
C THR A 39 -5.74 8.30 7.45
N ILE A 40 -6.69 7.90 6.61
CA ILE A 40 -8.07 7.60 7.01
C ILE A 40 -8.08 6.15 7.46
N VAL A 41 -8.65 5.88 8.64
CA VAL A 41 -8.86 4.53 9.17
C VAL A 41 -10.35 4.27 9.23
N ILE A 42 -10.82 3.18 8.62
CA ILE A 42 -12.20 2.72 8.65
C ILE A 42 -12.23 1.47 9.51
N HIS A 43 -13.10 1.46 10.52
CA HIS A 43 -13.19 0.38 11.50
C HIS A 43 -14.35 -0.57 11.20
N GLY A 44 -14.20 -1.83 11.63
CA GLY A 44 -15.27 -2.82 11.68
C GLY A 44 -15.52 -3.58 10.38
N LEU A 45 -14.73 -3.35 9.33
CA LEU A 45 -14.93 -4.01 8.04
C LEU A 45 -14.45 -5.46 8.06
N ASP A 46 -15.21 -6.32 7.37
CA ASP A 46 -14.71 -7.60 6.91
C ASP A 46 -13.88 -7.43 5.63
N ASP A 47 -13.23 -8.49 5.19
CA ASP A 47 -12.33 -8.47 4.04
C ASP A 47 -12.98 -7.96 2.76
N GLN A 48 -14.24 -8.37 2.49
CA GLN A 48 -14.93 -7.97 1.27
C GLN A 48 -15.31 -6.49 1.29
N LEU A 49 -15.89 -6.01 2.39
CA LEU A 49 -16.24 -4.59 2.54
C LEU A 49 -14.98 -3.71 2.55
N ALA A 50 -13.87 -4.21 3.11
CA ALA A 50 -12.59 -3.51 3.08
C ALA A 50 -12.06 -3.36 1.65
N LEU A 51 -12.14 -4.42 0.84
CA LEU A 51 -11.77 -4.34 -0.58
C LEU A 51 -12.64 -3.35 -1.35
N ASP A 52 -13.95 -3.39 -1.14
CA ASP A 52 -14.89 -2.47 -1.79
C ASP A 52 -14.58 -1.01 -1.42
N ALA A 53 -14.27 -0.74 -0.14
CA ALA A 53 -13.87 0.59 0.32
C ALA A 53 -12.55 1.06 -0.31
N MET A 54 -11.55 0.16 -0.42
CA MET A 54 -10.26 0.47 -1.06
C MET A 54 -10.40 0.69 -2.56
N ILE A 55 -11.27 -0.07 -3.24
CA ILE A 55 -11.58 0.10 -4.67
C ILE A 55 -12.26 1.45 -4.90
N ASP A 56 -13.27 1.80 -4.11
CA ASP A 56 -13.96 3.08 -4.21
C ASP A 56 -12.98 4.25 -3.97
N ALA A 57 -12.08 4.14 -2.99
CA ALA A 57 -11.06 5.15 -2.75
C ALA A 57 -10.11 5.32 -3.96
N THR A 58 -9.69 4.20 -4.56
CA THR A 58 -8.79 4.20 -5.73
C THR A 58 -9.47 4.75 -6.99
N ALA A 59 -10.78 4.56 -7.14
CA ALA A 59 -11.55 5.06 -8.28
C ALA A 59 -11.74 6.58 -8.26
N THR A 60 -11.29 7.26 -7.20
CA THR A 60 -11.37 8.73 -7.08
C THR A 60 -10.17 9.42 -7.74
N PRO A 61 -10.29 10.73 -8.07
CA PRO A 61 -9.16 11.52 -8.56
C PRO A 61 -8.24 12.03 -7.44
N PHE A 62 -8.31 11.46 -6.24
CA PHE A 62 -7.63 12.00 -5.05
C PHE A 62 -6.25 11.38 -4.78
N ASP A 63 -5.68 10.66 -5.76
CA ASP A 63 -4.29 10.20 -5.74
C ASP A 63 -3.89 9.54 -4.42
N VAL A 64 -4.58 8.43 -4.09
CA VAL A 64 -4.34 7.64 -2.88
C VAL A 64 -2.97 6.96 -3.00
N SER A 65 -2.12 7.14 -1.99
CA SER A 65 -0.73 6.67 -1.99
C SER A 65 -0.49 5.37 -1.22
N GLY A 66 -1.47 4.91 -0.45
CA GLY A 66 -1.39 3.66 0.30
C GLY A 66 -2.77 3.13 0.68
N LEU A 67 -2.95 1.83 0.58
CA LEU A 67 -4.19 1.12 0.89
C LEU A 67 -3.85 -0.22 1.53
N SER A 68 -4.30 -0.43 2.75
CA SER A 68 -4.07 -1.68 3.49
C SER A 68 -5.28 -2.04 4.36
N HIS A 69 -5.49 -3.34 4.56
CA HIS A 69 -6.52 -3.83 5.48
C HIS A 69 -5.96 -4.91 6.40
N PHE A 70 -6.27 -4.78 7.68
CA PHE A 70 -5.88 -5.70 8.74
C PHE A 70 -7.11 -6.43 9.29
N PRO A 71 -7.36 -7.68 8.87
CA PRO A 71 -8.57 -8.42 9.23
C PRO A 71 -8.76 -8.64 10.74
N LYS A 72 -7.67 -8.93 11.46
CA LYS A 72 -7.73 -9.15 12.92
C LYS A 72 -8.18 -7.91 13.69
N GLN A 73 -7.71 -6.73 13.27
CA GLN A 73 -8.07 -5.45 13.88
C GLN A 73 -9.38 -4.90 13.30
N LYS A 74 -9.79 -5.42 12.14
CA LYS A 74 -10.87 -4.88 11.30
C LYS A 74 -10.64 -3.41 10.95
N GLU A 75 -9.39 -3.08 10.61
CA GLU A 75 -8.96 -1.73 10.26
C GLU A 75 -8.56 -1.66 8.79
N THR A 76 -9.17 -0.74 8.05
CA THR A 76 -8.83 -0.44 6.65
C THR A 76 -8.22 0.94 6.59
N MET A 77 -7.04 1.06 6.01
CA MET A 77 -6.23 2.26 6.00
C MET A 77 -6.07 2.81 4.60
N ILE A 78 -6.30 4.12 4.45
CA ILE A 78 -6.21 4.86 3.19
C ILE A 78 -5.30 6.07 3.42
N ARG A 79 -4.13 6.10 2.76
CA ARG A 79 -3.14 7.19 2.89
C ARG A 79 -3.20 8.16 1.73
N VAL A 80 -3.04 9.43 2.06
CA VAL A 80 -2.85 10.54 1.12
C VAL A 80 -1.61 11.31 1.51
N GLU A 81 -0.74 11.62 0.54
CA GLU A 81 0.52 12.37 0.73
C GLU A 81 0.57 13.56 -0.22
N GLY A 82 1.30 14.62 0.14
CA GLY A 82 1.53 15.78 -0.71
C GLY A 82 1.66 17.08 0.06
N PHE A 83 1.23 18.20 -0.55
CA PHE A 83 1.20 19.50 0.09
C PHE A 83 0.06 19.59 1.11
N GLU A 84 0.26 20.28 2.23
CA GLU A 84 -0.66 20.30 3.37
C GLU A 84 -2.11 20.60 2.97
N ASN A 85 -2.35 21.71 2.25
CA ASN A 85 -3.71 22.08 1.82
C ASN A 85 -4.35 21.04 0.88
N SER A 86 -3.55 20.40 0.04
CA SER A 86 -4.01 19.37 -0.87
C SER A 86 -4.37 18.08 -0.11
N VAL A 87 -3.56 17.68 0.85
CA VAL A 87 -3.82 16.51 1.70
C VAL A 87 -5.12 16.72 2.48
N LYS A 88 -5.28 17.87 3.14
CA LYS A 88 -6.49 18.20 3.89
C LYS A 88 -7.75 18.10 3.03
N TYR A 89 -7.75 18.75 1.87
CA TYR A 89 -8.88 18.72 0.94
C TYR A 89 -9.22 17.28 0.49
N ARG A 90 -8.21 16.51 0.07
CA ARG A 90 -8.40 15.14 -0.43
C ARG A 90 -8.90 14.20 0.66
N VAL A 91 -8.39 14.32 1.89
CA VAL A 91 -8.86 13.54 3.04
C VAL A 91 -10.33 13.83 3.32
N GLU A 92 -10.74 15.12 3.38
CA GLU A 92 -12.14 15.49 3.60
C GLU A 92 -13.06 14.86 2.53
N ARG A 93 -12.67 14.90 1.25
CA ARG A 93 -13.45 14.32 0.15
C ARG A 93 -13.49 12.80 0.17
N LEU A 94 -12.37 12.16 0.46
CA LEU A 94 -12.33 10.69 0.61
C LEU A 94 -13.20 10.23 1.77
N MET A 95 -13.18 10.92 2.91
CA MET A 95 -14.02 10.59 4.07
C MET A 95 -15.51 10.64 3.71
N GLU A 96 -15.97 11.62 2.90
CA GLU A 96 -17.37 11.68 2.44
C GLU A 96 -17.77 10.44 1.63
N ILE A 97 -16.83 9.87 0.87
CA ILE A 97 -17.07 8.70 0.02
C ILE A 97 -17.07 7.42 0.84
N VAL A 98 -16.09 7.26 1.74
CA VAL A 98 -15.89 6.00 2.45
C VAL A 98 -16.67 5.89 3.76
N LYS A 99 -17.27 6.97 4.29
CA LYS A 99 -18.09 6.95 5.51
C LYS A 99 -19.27 5.99 5.49
N LYS A 100 -19.72 5.60 4.29
CA LYS A 100 -20.81 4.60 4.13
C LYS A 100 -20.40 3.20 4.57
N TYR A 101 -19.11 2.92 4.70
CA TYR A 101 -18.60 1.60 5.05
C TYR A 101 -18.50 1.34 6.55
N GLY A 102 -18.20 2.35 7.36
CA GLY A 102 -18.02 2.18 8.80
C GLY A 102 -17.63 3.44 9.54
N GLU A 103 -17.30 3.29 10.81
CA GLU A 103 -16.76 4.36 11.63
C GLU A 103 -15.38 4.78 11.13
N ILE A 104 -15.14 6.09 11.08
CA ILE A 104 -13.92 6.66 10.51
C ILE A 104 -13.21 7.53 11.54
N ASN A 105 -11.90 7.38 11.60
CA ASN A 105 -11.01 8.39 12.20
C ASN A 105 -9.85 8.71 11.27
N THR A 106 -9.09 9.75 11.58
CA THR A 106 -7.91 10.16 10.82
C THR A 106 -6.68 10.13 11.71
N LEU A 107 -5.57 9.69 11.14
CA LEU A 107 -4.25 9.80 11.75
C LEU A 107 -3.54 11.02 11.18
N ASP A 108 -2.92 11.80 12.06
CA ASP A 108 -2.01 12.89 11.70
C ASP A 108 -0.72 12.36 11.05
N ALA A 109 0.12 13.26 10.56
CA ALA A 109 1.33 12.90 9.82
C ALA A 109 2.26 11.95 10.60
N ASP A 110 2.47 12.20 11.88
CA ASP A 110 3.40 11.40 12.70
C ASP A 110 2.88 9.97 12.90
N LYS A 111 1.61 9.82 13.25
CA LYS A 111 0.97 8.51 13.41
C LYS A 111 0.84 7.78 12.08
N SER A 112 0.50 8.51 11.02
CA SER A 112 0.45 7.97 9.67
C SER A 112 1.79 7.38 9.26
N MET A 113 2.88 8.16 9.34
CA MET A 113 4.23 7.69 9.03
C MET A 113 4.62 6.45 9.86
N GLN A 114 4.28 6.42 11.15
CA GLN A 114 4.59 5.29 12.01
C GLN A 114 3.85 4.02 11.57
N VAL A 115 2.56 4.14 11.27
CA VAL A 115 1.74 3.00 10.82
C VAL A 115 2.27 2.45 9.50
N TRP A 116 2.51 3.29 8.50
CA TRP A 116 3.01 2.84 7.19
C TRP A 116 4.43 2.29 7.25
N ARG A 117 5.25 2.80 8.17
CA ARG A 117 6.55 2.18 8.48
C ARG A 117 6.37 0.76 9.04
N ASN A 118 5.43 0.55 9.96
CA ASN A 118 5.16 -0.79 10.51
C ASN A 118 4.62 -1.75 9.44
N ILE A 119 3.78 -1.26 8.53
CA ILE A 119 3.30 -2.03 7.36
C ILE A 119 4.49 -2.44 6.49
N SER A 120 5.35 -1.50 6.12
CA SER A 120 6.52 -1.77 5.28
C SER A 120 7.53 -2.73 5.91
N LEU A 121 7.61 -2.76 7.23
CA LEU A 121 8.46 -3.67 7.99
C LEU A 121 7.77 -5.01 8.33
N LEU A 122 6.53 -5.21 7.89
CA LEU A 122 5.69 -6.40 8.18
C LEU A 122 5.60 -6.69 9.68
N SER A 123 5.53 -5.63 10.51
CA SER A 123 5.64 -5.74 11.96
C SER A 123 4.53 -6.57 12.59
N SER A 124 3.36 -6.65 11.95
CA SER A 124 2.21 -7.45 12.40
C SER A 124 2.37 -8.95 12.17
N LEU A 125 3.24 -9.37 11.23
CA LEU A 125 3.44 -10.77 10.84
C LEU A 125 4.75 -11.38 11.41
N LYS A 126 5.49 -10.60 12.20
CA LYS A 126 6.73 -11.09 12.81
C LYS A 126 6.43 -12.08 13.96
N SER A 127 6.05 -13.30 13.62
CA SER A 127 6.10 -14.42 14.53
C SER A 127 7.38 -15.22 14.30
N ASN A 128 7.88 -15.86 15.34
CA ASN A 128 9.29 -16.26 15.44
C ASN A 128 9.73 -17.47 14.62
N ASN A 129 8.85 -18.17 13.89
CA ASN A 129 9.22 -19.39 13.16
C ASN A 129 8.36 -19.72 11.93
N ASP A 130 7.48 -18.84 11.48
CA ASP A 130 6.62 -19.13 10.33
C ASP A 130 7.21 -18.58 9.04
N ASP A 131 7.02 -19.28 7.94
CA ASP A 131 7.41 -18.82 6.62
C ASP A 131 6.54 -17.62 6.22
N LEU A 132 7.17 -16.56 5.74
CA LEU A 132 6.48 -15.38 5.26
C LEU A 132 6.18 -15.51 3.76
N TRP A 133 4.93 -15.39 3.40
CA TRP A 133 4.47 -15.45 2.03
C TRP A 133 4.05 -14.07 1.51
N ARG A 134 4.44 -13.79 0.28
CA ARG A 134 4.07 -12.61 -0.48
C ARG A 134 3.33 -13.02 -1.74
N LEU A 135 2.03 -12.80 -1.77
CA LEU A 135 1.18 -13.14 -2.92
C LEU A 135 0.75 -11.88 -3.66
N SER A 136 1.18 -11.76 -4.92
CA SER A 136 0.69 -10.71 -5.84
C SER A 136 -0.49 -11.28 -6.62
N VAL A 137 -1.66 -10.67 -6.45
CA VAL A 137 -2.93 -11.21 -6.92
C VAL A 137 -3.79 -10.13 -7.58
N LYS A 138 -4.81 -10.54 -8.31
CA LYS A 138 -5.86 -9.62 -8.74
C LYS A 138 -6.69 -9.22 -7.51
N PRO A 139 -6.90 -7.90 -7.22
CA PRO A 139 -7.63 -7.46 -6.02
C PRO A 139 -8.98 -8.17 -5.82
N THR A 140 -9.76 -8.34 -6.89
CA THR A 140 -11.07 -9.01 -6.84
C THR A 140 -11.04 -10.51 -6.52
N ALA A 141 -9.87 -11.14 -6.54
CA ALA A 141 -9.69 -12.55 -6.18
C ALA A 141 -9.03 -12.74 -4.82
N SER A 142 -8.61 -11.67 -4.15
CA SER A 142 -7.78 -11.75 -2.96
C SER A 142 -8.48 -12.41 -1.77
N THR A 143 -9.76 -12.14 -1.54
CA THR A 143 -10.55 -12.77 -0.46
C THR A 143 -10.70 -14.27 -0.66
N GLN A 144 -10.97 -14.72 -1.90
CA GLN A 144 -11.04 -16.13 -2.22
C GLN A 144 -9.69 -16.82 -1.97
N ILE A 145 -8.58 -16.21 -2.42
CA ILE A 145 -7.23 -16.77 -2.25
C ILE A 145 -6.90 -16.93 -0.77
N VAL A 146 -7.19 -15.93 0.06
CA VAL A 146 -6.96 -16.01 1.50
C VAL A 146 -7.79 -17.13 2.13
N HIS A 147 -9.03 -17.26 1.74
CA HIS A 147 -9.89 -18.34 2.24
C HIS A 147 -9.35 -19.74 1.87
N GLU A 148 -8.77 -19.89 0.68
CA GLU A 148 -8.18 -21.14 0.21
C GLU A 148 -6.82 -21.45 0.86
N THR A 149 -5.97 -20.43 1.07
CA THR A 149 -4.63 -20.58 1.66
C THR A 149 -4.65 -20.85 3.15
N LYS A 150 -5.72 -20.45 3.85
CA LYS A 150 -5.91 -20.65 5.31
C LYS A 150 -4.74 -20.11 6.13
N PHE A 151 -4.25 -18.93 5.81
CA PHE A 151 -3.23 -18.26 6.62
C PHE A 151 -3.69 -18.09 8.07
N ASN A 152 -2.79 -18.30 9.02
CA ASN A 152 -3.03 -18.04 10.44
C ASN A 152 -3.11 -16.53 10.73
N ASP A 153 -2.28 -15.78 10.02
CA ASP A 153 -2.21 -14.33 10.09
C ASP A 153 -1.94 -13.77 8.69
N TYR A 154 -2.57 -12.66 8.35
CA TYR A 154 -2.39 -12.01 7.06
C TYR A 154 -2.90 -10.59 7.08
N PHE A 155 -2.47 -9.80 6.10
CA PHE A 155 -3.10 -8.52 5.78
C PHE A 155 -3.03 -8.25 4.27
N TYR A 156 -3.93 -7.37 3.83
CA TYR A 156 -3.96 -6.90 2.45
C TYR A 156 -3.21 -5.59 2.32
N ASP A 157 -2.44 -5.46 1.25
CA ASP A 157 -1.74 -4.25 0.85
C ASP A 157 -2.06 -3.94 -0.63
N TRP A 158 -1.67 -2.77 -1.10
CA TRP A 158 -1.90 -2.32 -2.47
C TRP A 158 -3.36 -2.43 -2.92
N GLY A 159 -4.31 -2.08 -2.03
CA GLY A 159 -5.73 -2.17 -2.34
C GLY A 159 -6.22 -3.58 -2.63
N GLY A 160 -5.64 -4.59 -2.00
CA GLY A 160 -5.95 -6.01 -2.19
C GLY A 160 -5.14 -6.68 -3.31
N GLY A 161 -4.27 -5.95 -4.01
CA GLY A 161 -3.38 -6.50 -5.03
C GLY A 161 -2.18 -7.26 -4.47
N LEU A 162 -1.93 -7.14 -3.18
CA LEU A 162 -0.86 -7.82 -2.46
C LEU A 162 -1.41 -8.38 -1.16
N ILE A 163 -1.08 -9.63 -0.88
CA ILE A 163 -1.37 -10.31 0.38
C ILE A 163 -0.04 -10.71 1.00
N TRP A 164 0.10 -10.40 2.29
CA TRP A 164 1.16 -10.90 3.14
C TRP A 164 0.55 -11.87 4.15
N GLY A 165 1.13 -13.04 4.32
CA GLY A 165 0.64 -14.09 5.21
C GLY A 165 1.71 -15.08 5.63
#